data_1bb3d19b2f105e7dd9fb5ef8397d2d3b
#
_entry.id   1bb3d19b2f105e7dd9fb5ef8397d2d3b
#
_cell.length_a   1.000
_cell.length_b   1.000
_cell.length_c   1.000
_cell.angle_alpha   90.00
_cell.angle_beta   90.00
_cell.angle_gamma   90.00
#
_symmetry.space_group_name_H-M   'P 1'
#
loop_
_entity.id
_entity.type
_entity.pdbx_description
1 polymer ?
#
loop_
_entity_poly.entity_id
_entity_poly.type
_entity_poly.pdbx_seq_one_letter_code
_entity_poly.pdbx_strand_id
1 'polypeptide(L)'
;MRRVGTLSIATVLLFYVFHADAFLPQRPIVSNTRIHSSAEQDDHRKQSYFLTLEEINPIITLNKDKSSMKVVNAFGLWCAVVSLTLAPIWTLAMSMVKMAHNMNEDFDPQRAIYDKTGKIWAKSWLALTNSVPTYSGEIESLRQGQGPCLYVANHASWLDIPILCTVLDPVFKFIAKGELKNVPCIGQQLTGGDHIIIDREDKRSQLRTFKDGLNWLKNGVPIMAFPEGKRSQDGRLMDFKGGLFSMATKAGVPIIPITISHAHAVMPSVSLFPVQPGRGKLHLHVHPAIDSAGRTEAELQELVRAAFLSQLPEDQLPLNAASSDEPTVVDLPATPSPVEAGN
;
A
#
# COMPACT_ATOMS: atom_id res chain seq x y z
N MET A 1 24.05 28.14 -14.61
CA MET A 1 22.59 28.26 -14.69
C MET A 1 22.04 27.20 -15.61
N ARG A 2 21.53 26.10 -15.07
CA ARG A 2 20.80 25.09 -15.85
C ARG A 2 19.33 25.54 -15.92
N ARG A 3 18.80 25.67 -17.12
CA ARG A 3 17.38 25.98 -17.35
C ARG A 3 16.53 24.90 -16.74
N VAL A 4 15.74 25.23 -15.73
CA VAL A 4 14.63 24.40 -15.28
C VAL A 4 13.60 24.48 -16.39
N GLY A 5 13.52 23.42 -17.21
CA GLY A 5 12.53 23.32 -18.26
C GLY A 5 11.13 23.25 -17.62
N THR A 6 10.30 24.20 -17.94
CA THR A 6 8.86 24.14 -17.66
C THR A 6 8.28 22.93 -18.38
N LEU A 7 8.05 21.82 -17.63
CA LEU A 7 7.28 20.69 -18.16
C LEU A 7 5.88 21.22 -18.49
N SER A 8 5.47 21.11 -19.76
CA SER A 8 4.11 21.47 -20.15
C SER A 8 3.10 20.53 -19.49
N ILE A 9 1.91 21.04 -19.17
CA ILE A 9 0.79 20.25 -18.61
C ILE A 9 0.51 19.01 -19.49
N ALA A 10 0.68 19.14 -20.81
CA ALA A 10 0.55 18.03 -21.76
C ALA A 10 1.65 16.96 -21.56
N THR A 11 2.88 17.34 -21.23
CA THR A 11 4.00 16.42 -20.97
C THR A 11 3.75 15.66 -19.65
N VAL A 12 3.20 16.33 -18.65
CA VAL A 12 2.81 15.70 -17.38
C VAL A 12 1.64 14.75 -17.60
N LEU A 13 0.62 15.13 -18.37
CA LEU A 13 -0.50 14.27 -18.77
C LEU A 13 -0.04 13.04 -19.56
N LEU A 14 0.83 13.23 -20.56
CA LEU A 14 1.40 12.13 -21.34
C LEU A 14 2.25 11.20 -20.48
N PHE A 15 3.02 11.72 -19.54
CA PHE A 15 3.82 10.91 -18.63
C PHE A 15 2.94 10.10 -17.67
N TYR A 16 1.85 10.70 -17.17
CA TYR A 16 0.82 9.98 -16.40
C TYR A 16 0.11 8.91 -17.24
N VAL A 17 -0.16 9.17 -18.50
CA VAL A 17 -0.78 8.22 -19.43
C VAL A 17 0.15 7.05 -19.76
N PHE A 18 1.44 7.27 -19.97
CA PHE A 18 2.39 6.23 -20.38
C PHE A 18 3.03 5.49 -19.22
N HIS A 19 3.11 6.11 -18.04
CA HIS A 19 3.67 5.50 -16.81
C HIS A 19 2.62 5.29 -15.73
N ALA A 20 1.37 5.43 -16.10
CA ALA A 20 0.22 5.52 -15.21
C ALA A 20 -0.19 4.22 -14.52
N ASP A 21 0.77 3.44 -14.20
CA ASP A 21 0.67 2.51 -13.11
C ASP A 21 0.76 3.22 -11.74
N ALA A 22 0.66 4.56 -11.66
CA ALA A 22 0.89 5.32 -10.45
C ALA A 22 -0.10 6.47 -10.30
N PHE A 23 -1.06 6.45 -9.53
CA PHE A 23 -1.70 7.60 -8.87
C PHE A 23 -3.14 7.44 -8.46
N LEU A 24 -3.41 7.85 -7.33
CA LEU A 24 -4.61 8.56 -6.87
C LEU A 24 -4.84 8.74 -5.37
N PRO A 25 -5.53 9.73 -4.96
CA PRO A 25 -5.72 10.41 -3.67
C PRO A 25 -7.00 10.50 -2.86
N GLN A 26 -7.09 10.98 -1.60
CA GLN A 26 -8.08 10.88 -0.51
C GLN A 26 -8.63 12.14 0.15
N ARG A 27 -9.69 12.01 1.02
CA ARG A 27 -10.28 12.98 1.94
C ARG A 27 -9.70 12.94 3.34
N PRO A 28 -9.66 14.05 4.12
CA PRO A 28 -9.19 14.05 5.49
C PRO A 28 -10.07 13.15 6.37
N ILE A 29 -9.43 12.42 7.26
CA ILE A 29 -10.10 11.59 8.27
C ILE A 29 -10.64 12.54 9.34
N VAL A 30 -11.95 12.70 9.39
CA VAL A 30 -12.63 13.03 10.64
C VAL A 30 -12.59 11.74 11.47
N SER A 31 -12.22 11.86 12.74
CA SER A 31 -11.97 10.76 13.67
C SER A 31 -13.26 9.97 14.04
N ASN A 32 -13.92 9.39 13.07
CA ASN A 32 -14.92 8.36 13.30
C ASN A 32 -14.41 7.06 12.68
N THR A 33 -13.53 6.39 13.41
CA THR A 33 -13.18 4.99 13.17
C THR A 33 -14.46 4.18 13.44
N ARG A 34 -15.25 3.90 12.42
CA ARG A 34 -16.25 2.85 12.53
C ARG A 34 -15.48 1.54 12.57
N ILE A 35 -15.41 0.97 13.76
CA ILE A 35 -15.09 -0.44 13.93
C ILE A 35 -16.34 -1.16 13.46
N HIS A 36 -16.27 -1.88 12.34
CA HIS A 36 -17.39 -2.70 11.89
C HIS A 36 -17.62 -3.84 12.87
N SER A 37 -18.88 -4.15 13.16
CA SER A 37 -19.25 -5.36 13.87
C SER A 37 -18.91 -6.60 13.01
N SER A 38 -18.78 -7.76 13.62
CA SER A 38 -18.50 -9.02 12.90
C SER A 38 -19.54 -9.30 11.79
N ALA A 39 -20.78 -8.91 11.97
CA ALA A 39 -21.85 -9.07 10.98
C ALA A 39 -21.63 -8.15 9.75
N GLU A 40 -21.16 -6.91 9.94
CA GLU A 40 -20.85 -6.01 8.82
C GLU A 40 -19.59 -6.46 8.06
N GLN A 41 -18.63 -7.10 8.74
CA GLN A 41 -17.44 -7.70 8.11
C GLN A 41 -17.81 -8.89 7.23
N ASP A 42 -18.72 -9.74 7.67
CA ASP A 42 -19.21 -10.88 6.88
C ASP A 42 -19.97 -10.44 5.61
N ASP A 43 -20.75 -9.37 5.71
CA ASP A 43 -21.44 -8.81 4.54
C ASP A 43 -20.44 -8.27 3.50
N HIS A 44 -19.38 -7.58 3.94
CA HIS A 44 -18.31 -7.10 3.04
C HIS A 44 -17.58 -8.23 2.32
N ARG A 45 -17.39 -9.38 2.94
CA ARG A 45 -16.69 -10.52 2.34
C ARG A 45 -17.48 -11.19 1.23
N LYS A 46 -18.81 -11.17 1.31
CA LYS A 46 -19.72 -11.81 0.33
C LYS A 46 -20.05 -10.90 -0.84
N GLN A 47 -19.88 -9.59 -0.70
CA GLN A 47 -20.24 -8.62 -1.72
C GLN A 47 -19.10 -8.42 -2.72
N SER A 48 -19.36 -8.69 -4.01
CA SER A 48 -18.45 -8.36 -5.11
C SER A 48 -18.78 -6.98 -5.68
N TYR A 49 -17.76 -6.18 -5.90
CA TYR A 49 -17.84 -4.83 -6.49
C TYR A 49 -17.18 -4.75 -7.88
N PHE A 50 -16.80 -5.88 -8.47
CA PHE A 50 -16.20 -5.91 -9.79
C PHE A 50 -17.18 -5.40 -10.85
N LEU A 51 -16.65 -4.56 -11.74
CA LEU A 51 -17.37 -4.06 -12.89
C LEU A 51 -16.82 -4.71 -14.17
N THR A 52 -17.69 -5.08 -15.08
CA THR A 52 -17.34 -5.47 -16.44
C THR A 52 -16.84 -4.26 -17.24
N LEU A 53 -16.22 -4.50 -18.38
CA LEU A 53 -15.72 -3.42 -19.23
C LEU A 53 -16.86 -2.52 -19.75
N GLU A 54 -18.05 -3.08 -19.97
CA GLU A 54 -19.26 -2.35 -20.36
C GLU A 54 -19.77 -1.45 -19.23
N GLU A 55 -19.81 -1.96 -18.00
CA GLU A 55 -20.23 -1.21 -16.80
C GLU A 55 -19.24 -0.10 -16.44
N ILE A 56 -17.94 -0.30 -16.70
CA ILE A 56 -16.92 0.76 -16.54
C ILE A 56 -17.22 1.94 -17.47
N ASN A 57 -17.84 1.70 -18.63
CA ASN A 57 -18.20 2.72 -19.61
C ASN A 57 -17.02 3.66 -19.95
N PRO A 58 -15.94 3.16 -20.60
CA PRO A 58 -14.73 3.92 -20.83
C PRO A 58 -14.96 5.06 -21.84
N ILE A 59 -14.51 6.27 -21.48
CA ILE A 59 -14.48 7.44 -22.37
C ILE A 59 -13.19 7.45 -23.20
N ILE A 60 -12.06 7.03 -22.57
CA ILE A 60 -10.76 6.97 -23.22
C ILE A 60 -10.26 5.53 -23.12
N THR A 61 -9.83 4.98 -24.24
CA THR A 61 -9.16 3.69 -24.31
C THR A 61 -7.81 3.86 -24.99
N LEU A 62 -6.74 3.55 -24.25
CA LEU A 62 -5.37 3.59 -24.71
C LEU A 62 -4.88 2.17 -24.94
N ASN A 63 -4.03 1.97 -25.97
CA ASN A 63 -3.50 0.68 -26.36
C ASN A 63 -4.60 -0.39 -26.51
N LYS A 64 -5.08 -0.61 -27.72
CA LYS A 64 -6.17 -1.56 -28.00
C LYS A 64 -5.78 -3.03 -27.87
N ASP A 65 -4.49 -3.34 -27.67
CA ASP A 65 -4.04 -4.71 -27.40
C ASP A 65 -4.51 -5.15 -26.02
N LYS A 66 -5.19 -6.28 -25.93
CA LYS A 66 -5.81 -6.80 -24.69
C LYS A 66 -4.82 -6.90 -23.50
N SER A 67 -3.53 -7.09 -23.75
CA SER A 67 -2.50 -7.24 -22.71
C SER A 67 -2.02 -5.92 -22.11
N SER A 68 -2.19 -4.79 -22.82
CA SER A 68 -1.70 -3.45 -22.42
C SER A 68 -2.79 -2.38 -22.46
N MET A 69 -4.04 -2.77 -22.67
CA MET A 69 -5.19 -1.86 -22.72
C MET A 69 -5.32 -1.10 -21.41
N LYS A 70 -5.51 0.22 -21.50
CA LYS A 70 -5.84 1.08 -20.38
C LYS A 70 -7.08 1.90 -20.68
N VAL A 71 -7.98 1.96 -19.71
CA VAL A 71 -9.24 2.70 -19.84
C VAL A 71 -9.37 3.80 -18.79
N VAL A 72 -10.08 4.85 -19.16
CA VAL A 72 -10.48 5.94 -18.27
C VAL A 72 -11.96 6.25 -18.52
N ASN A 73 -12.75 6.26 -17.47
CA ASN A 73 -14.16 6.65 -17.49
C ASN A 73 -14.37 8.07 -16.92
N ALA A 74 -15.59 8.53 -16.79
CA ALA A 74 -15.91 9.86 -16.27
C ALA A 74 -15.37 10.07 -14.85
N PHE A 75 -15.48 9.07 -13.99
CA PHE A 75 -14.94 9.14 -12.63
C PHE A 75 -13.41 9.16 -12.62
N GLY A 76 -12.78 8.38 -13.51
CA GLY A 76 -11.34 8.41 -13.71
C GLY A 76 -10.82 9.77 -14.19
N LEU A 77 -11.57 10.48 -15.05
CA LEU A 77 -11.24 11.85 -15.44
C LEU A 77 -11.28 12.82 -14.25
N TRP A 78 -12.30 12.69 -13.39
CA TRP A 78 -12.35 13.45 -12.13
C TRP A 78 -11.11 13.17 -11.27
N CYS A 79 -10.76 11.90 -11.11
CA CYS A 79 -9.57 11.49 -10.37
C CYS A 79 -8.28 12.08 -10.99
N ALA A 80 -8.17 12.13 -12.31
CA ALA A 80 -7.05 12.76 -13.00
C ALA A 80 -6.95 14.27 -12.68
N VAL A 81 -8.07 14.99 -12.70
CA VAL A 81 -8.11 16.42 -12.34
C VAL A 81 -7.64 16.61 -10.90
N VAL A 82 -8.14 15.82 -9.96
CA VAL A 82 -7.70 15.87 -8.55
C VAL A 82 -6.20 15.61 -8.43
N SER A 83 -5.67 14.63 -9.17
CA SER A 83 -4.23 14.33 -9.15
C SER A 83 -3.39 15.49 -9.68
N LEU A 84 -3.80 16.11 -10.78
CA LEU A 84 -3.12 17.25 -11.39
C LEU A 84 -3.14 18.50 -10.48
N THR A 85 -4.20 18.68 -9.70
CA THR A 85 -4.29 19.81 -8.76
C THR A 85 -3.45 19.62 -7.51
N LEU A 86 -3.37 18.40 -6.99
CA LEU A 86 -2.61 18.09 -5.78
C LEU A 86 -1.11 17.90 -6.03
N ALA A 87 -0.71 17.42 -7.22
CA ALA A 87 0.69 17.14 -7.53
C ALA A 87 1.64 18.34 -7.37
N PRO A 88 1.33 19.55 -7.86
CA PRO A 88 2.20 20.72 -7.65
C PRO A 88 2.36 21.09 -6.17
N ILE A 89 1.28 21.01 -5.40
CA ILE A 89 1.28 21.32 -3.96
C ILE A 89 2.18 20.32 -3.23
N TRP A 90 2.03 19.05 -3.54
CA TRP A 90 2.86 17.96 -2.96
C TRP A 90 4.33 18.12 -3.35
N THR A 91 4.62 18.40 -4.63
CA THR A 91 5.99 18.63 -5.13
C THR A 91 6.64 19.81 -4.43
N LEU A 92 5.90 20.91 -4.22
CA LEU A 92 6.39 22.07 -3.48
C LEU A 92 6.71 21.72 -2.03
N ALA A 93 5.80 21.03 -1.33
CA ALA A 93 6.01 20.60 0.05
C ALA A 93 7.26 19.72 0.18
N MET A 94 7.40 18.71 -0.69
CA MET A 94 8.59 17.86 -0.74
C MET A 94 9.88 18.65 -0.99
N SER A 95 9.82 19.64 -1.88
CA SER A 95 10.97 20.47 -2.21
C SER A 95 11.40 21.35 -1.04
N MET A 96 10.44 21.88 -0.27
CA MET A 96 10.72 22.64 0.96
C MET A 96 11.38 21.79 2.04
N VAL A 97 10.85 20.57 2.28
CA VAL A 97 11.45 19.64 3.27
C VAL A 97 12.86 19.22 2.82
N LYS A 98 13.05 18.93 1.53
CA LYS A 98 14.36 18.61 0.97
C LYS A 98 15.35 19.77 1.13
N MET A 99 14.91 21.01 0.90
CA MET A 99 15.74 22.20 1.09
C MET A 99 16.15 22.36 2.56
N ALA A 100 15.21 22.20 3.48
CA ALA A 100 15.50 22.27 4.93
C ALA A 100 16.51 21.19 5.35
N HIS A 101 16.37 19.95 4.87
CA HIS A 101 17.31 18.88 5.11
C HIS A 101 18.70 19.17 4.51
N ASN A 102 18.78 19.73 3.31
CA ASN A 102 20.07 20.11 2.70
C ASN A 102 20.79 21.22 3.45
N MET A 103 20.05 22.05 4.21
CA MET A 103 20.62 23.08 5.09
C MET A 103 21.06 22.51 6.44
N ASN A 104 20.42 21.48 6.92
CA ASN A 104 20.75 20.77 8.17
C ASN A 104 20.38 19.30 8.02
N GLU A 105 21.39 18.44 7.89
CA GLU A 105 21.20 16.98 7.71
C GLU A 105 20.51 16.31 8.90
N ASP A 106 20.66 16.85 10.11
CA ASP A 106 20.01 16.38 11.33
C ASP A 106 18.53 16.79 11.45
N PHE A 107 18.03 17.61 10.51
CA PHE A 107 16.65 18.10 10.53
C PHE A 107 15.61 16.97 10.40
N ASP A 108 15.88 15.95 9.58
CA ASP A 108 14.96 14.83 9.36
C ASP A 108 15.74 13.54 9.01
N PRO A 109 16.49 12.95 9.98
CA PRO A 109 17.41 11.84 9.70
C PRO A 109 16.70 10.56 9.24
N GLN A 110 15.48 10.31 9.73
CA GLN A 110 14.64 9.19 9.33
C GLN A 110 13.69 9.50 8.17
N ARG A 111 13.71 10.73 7.65
CA ARG A 111 12.79 11.22 6.63
C ARG A 111 11.31 11.20 7.04
N ALA A 112 11.04 11.31 8.33
CA ALA A 112 9.69 11.28 8.90
C ALA A 112 8.82 12.45 8.40
N ILE A 113 9.37 13.66 8.35
CA ILE A 113 8.67 14.85 7.86
C ILE A 113 8.44 14.73 6.36
N TYR A 114 9.43 14.19 5.63
CA TYR A 114 9.29 13.95 4.20
C TYR A 114 8.19 12.94 3.90
N ASP A 115 8.15 11.81 4.61
CA ASP A 115 7.11 10.79 4.48
C ASP A 115 5.72 11.34 4.84
N LYS A 116 5.65 12.27 5.81
CA LYS A 116 4.41 12.95 6.19
C LYS A 116 3.79 13.75 5.04
N THR A 117 4.60 14.32 4.12
CA THR A 117 4.06 15.00 2.95
C THR A 117 3.28 14.05 2.04
N GLY A 118 3.82 12.85 1.78
CA GLY A 118 3.15 11.80 1.01
C GLY A 118 1.87 11.31 1.69
N LYS A 119 1.90 11.20 3.01
CA LYS A 119 0.74 10.81 3.82
C LYS A 119 -0.39 11.85 3.75
N ILE A 120 -0.08 13.12 3.89
CA ILE A 120 -1.05 14.23 3.76
C ILE A 120 -1.64 14.21 2.34
N TRP A 121 -0.77 14.09 1.34
CA TRP A 121 -1.20 13.95 -0.04
C TRP A 121 -2.14 12.76 -0.19
N ALA A 122 -1.78 11.55 0.24
CA ALA A 122 -2.63 10.36 0.20
C ALA A 122 -3.99 10.60 0.87
N LYS A 123 -4.03 11.14 2.08
CA LYS A 123 -5.27 11.47 2.80
C LYS A 123 -6.14 12.48 2.05
N SER A 124 -5.59 13.55 1.55
CA SER A 124 -6.33 14.57 0.80
C SER A 124 -6.96 13.99 -0.45
N TRP A 125 -6.35 13.09 -1.09
CA TRP A 125 -6.81 12.47 -2.32
C TRP A 125 -7.87 11.38 -2.15
N LEU A 126 -7.73 10.32 -1.29
CA LEU A 126 -8.84 9.41 -1.07
C LEU A 126 -10.08 10.19 -0.60
N ALA A 127 -9.90 11.39 -0.05
CA ALA A 127 -11.00 12.26 0.34
C ALA A 127 -11.70 12.92 -0.82
N LEU A 128 -10.96 13.56 -1.70
CA LEU A 128 -11.53 14.25 -2.84
C LEU A 128 -12.12 13.28 -3.85
N THR A 129 -11.64 12.04 -3.90
CA THR A 129 -12.16 10.99 -4.78
C THR A 129 -13.20 10.09 -4.11
N ASN A 130 -13.65 10.45 -2.89
CA ASN A 130 -14.63 9.65 -2.16
C ASN A 130 -14.22 8.17 -2.05
N SER A 131 -12.95 7.90 -1.72
CA SER A 131 -12.36 6.56 -1.68
C SER A 131 -11.73 6.21 -0.33
N VAL A 132 -12.17 6.86 0.77
CA VAL A 132 -11.70 6.56 2.12
C VAL A 132 -12.16 5.16 2.52
N PRO A 133 -11.24 4.24 2.89
CA PRO A 133 -11.62 2.90 3.32
C PRO A 133 -12.27 2.90 4.71
N THR A 134 -12.96 1.82 5.00
CA THR A 134 -13.32 1.46 6.37
C THR A 134 -12.17 0.66 7.00
N TYR A 135 -12.12 0.61 8.32
CA TYR A 135 -11.02 0.00 9.05
C TYR A 135 -11.54 -0.97 10.10
N SER A 136 -10.78 -2.05 10.35
CA SER A 136 -11.04 -3.00 11.43
C SER A 136 -9.75 -3.63 11.96
N GLY A 137 -9.84 -4.42 13.04
CA GLY A 137 -8.71 -5.08 13.67
C GLY A 137 -7.86 -4.15 14.53
N GLU A 138 -6.57 -4.43 14.64
CA GLU A 138 -5.61 -3.80 15.57
C GLU A 138 -5.13 -2.40 15.10
N ILE A 139 -6.04 -1.54 14.64
CA ILE A 139 -5.71 -0.20 14.09
C ILE A 139 -5.01 0.68 15.12
N GLU A 140 -5.46 0.62 16.38
CA GLU A 140 -4.91 1.47 17.42
C GLU A 140 -3.46 1.14 17.76
N SER A 141 -3.08 -0.13 17.64
CA SER A 141 -1.71 -0.56 17.81
C SER A 141 -0.77 0.09 16.77
N LEU A 142 -1.22 0.25 15.52
CA LEU A 142 -0.44 0.95 14.49
C LEU A 142 -0.24 2.44 14.79
N ARG A 143 -1.22 3.08 15.43
CA ARG A 143 -1.18 4.51 15.75
C ARG A 143 -0.27 4.83 16.93
N GLN A 144 -0.10 3.90 17.86
CA GLN A 144 0.75 4.07 19.03
C GLN A 144 2.23 3.85 18.74
N GLY A 145 2.59 3.41 17.53
CA GLY A 145 3.96 3.13 17.12
C GLY A 145 4.47 1.82 17.70
N GLN A 146 4.42 0.75 16.91
CA GLN A 146 4.83 -0.61 17.33
C GLN A 146 6.35 -0.83 17.45
N GLY A 147 7.15 0.20 17.21
CA GLY A 147 8.60 0.02 17.04
C GLY A 147 8.93 -0.66 15.70
N PRO A 148 10.16 -1.21 15.55
CA PRO A 148 10.55 -1.85 14.31
C PRO A 148 9.72 -3.10 14.05
N CYS A 149 9.04 -3.16 12.90
CA CYS A 149 8.25 -4.30 12.47
C CYS A 149 8.24 -4.40 10.94
N LEU A 150 7.86 -5.55 10.43
CA LEU A 150 7.61 -5.75 9.02
C LEU A 150 6.10 -5.73 8.77
N TYR A 151 5.58 -4.65 8.20
CA TYR A 151 4.23 -4.61 7.68
C TYR A 151 4.17 -5.38 6.36
N VAL A 152 3.19 -6.26 6.21
CA VAL A 152 2.92 -6.98 4.97
C VAL A 152 1.47 -6.83 4.58
N ALA A 153 1.19 -6.58 3.28
CA ALA A 153 -0.17 -6.49 2.77
C ALA A 153 -0.32 -7.26 1.46
N ASN A 154 -1.54 -7.72 1.15
CA ASN A 154 -1.87 -8.20 -0.19
C ASN A 154 -1.82 -7.05 -1.20
N HIS A 155 -1.55 -7.36 -2.48
CA HIS A 155 -1.33 -6.33 -3.51
C HIS A 155 -2.18 -6.57 -4.75
N ALA A 156 -3.30 -5.89 -4.83
CA ALA A 156 -4.28 -6.05 -5.91
C ALA A 156 -4.49 -4.77 -6.75
N SER A 157 -4.06 -3.62 -6.24
CA SER A 157 -4.30 -2.34 -6.88
C SER A 157 -3.21 -1.30 -6.57
N TRP A 158 -3.16 -0.24 -7.34
CA TRP A 158 -2.39 0.95 -7.00
C TRP A 158 -2.94 1.69 -5.79
N LEU A 159 -4.23 1.56 -5.53
CA LEU A 159 -4.89 2.13 -4.36
C LEU A 159 -4.33 1.59 -3.03
N ASP A 160 -3.70 0.42 -3.03
CA ASP A 160 -3.12 -0.18 -1.83
C ASP A 160 -2.10 0.77 -1.18
N ILE A 161 -1.29 1.47 -1.99
CA ILE A 161 -0.26 2.39 -1.50
C ILE A 161 -0.86 3.58 -0.72
N PRO A 162 -1.74 4.42 -1.31
CA PRO A 162 -2.36 5.50 -0.55
C PRO A 162 -3.24 5.00 0.60
N ILE A 163 -3.89 3.86 0.50
CA ILE A 163 -4.65 3.27 1.60
C ILE A 163 -3.72 2.97 2.78
N LEU A 164 -2.60 2.32 2.58
CA LEU A 164 -1.61 2.03 3.61
C LEU A 164 -1.04 3.31 4.23
N CYS A 165 -0.77 4.35 3.44
CA CYS A 165 -0.32 5.63 3.96
C CYS A 165 -1.30 6.30 4.93
N THR A 166 -2.55 5.86 5.02
CA THR A 166 -3.52 6.44 5.98
C THR A 166 -3.42 5.89 7.37
N VAL A 167 -2.98 4.66 7.51
CA VAL A 167 -2.94 3.92 8.79
C VAL A 167 -1.54 3.77 9.34
N LEU A 168 -0.53 3.63 8.48
CA LEU A 168 0.85 3.49 8.91
C LEU A 168 1.40 4.82 9.42
N ASP A 169 1.86 4.88 10.65
CA ASP A 169 2.35 6.07 11.32
C ASP A 169 3.47 5.74 12.35
N PRO A 170 4.39 6.66 12.63
CA PRO A 170 4.62 7.91 11.89
C PRO A 170 5.56 7.76 10.68
N VAL A 171 6.49 6.80 10.70
CA VAL A 171 7.54 6.58 9.71
C VAL A 171 7.57 5.12 9.29
N PHE A 172 7.68 4.87 8.02
CA PHE A 172 7.92 3.53 7.48
C PHE A 172 8.57 3.63 6.09
N LYS A 173 9.25 2.58 5.64
CA LYS A 173 9.86 2.56 4.31
C LYS A 173 9.20 1.51 3.44
N PHE A 174 8.78 1.90 2.23
CA PHE A 174 8.34 0.96 1.21
C PHE A 174 9.51 0.27 0.52
N ILE A 175 9.31 -0.99 0.12
CA ILE A 175 10.12 -1.65 -0.90
C ILE A 175 9.43 -1.43 -2.25
N ALA A 176 9.99 -0.57 -3.09
CA ALA A 176 9.39 -0.09 -4.32
C ALA A 176 10.19 -0.52 -5.56
N LYS A 177 9.50 -0.74 -6.70
CA LYS A 177 10.10 -1.11 -7.98
C LYS A 177 10.95 0.03 -8.56
N GLY A 178 12.10 -0.30 -9.16
CA GLY A 178 13.09 0.65 -9.65
C GLY A 178 12.55 1.68 -10.66
N GLU A 179 11.65 1.27 -11.56
CA GLU A 179 11.08 2.15 -12.57
C GLU A 179 10.26 3.30 -11.97
N LEU A 180 9.73 3.13 -10.76
CA LEU A 180 8.95 4.18 -10.07
C LEU A 180 9.77 5.44 -9.74
N LYS A 181 11.11 5.35 -9.74
CA LYS A 181 11.98 6.53 -9.61
C LYS A 181 11.76 7.58 -10.69
N ASN A 182 11.36 7.13 -11.88
CA ASN A 182 11.18 7.99 -13.03
C ASN A 182 9.78 8.61 -13.11
N VAL A 183 8.87 8.20 -12.22
CA VAL A 183 7.50 8.74 -12.18
C VAL A 183 7.51 10.07 -11.44
N PRO A 184 7.04 11.17 -12.05
CA PRO A 184 6.98 12.48 -11.40
C PRO A 184 6.24 12.41 -10.05
N CYS A 185 6.69 13.21 -9.09
CA CYS A 185 6.24 13.26 -7.70
C CYS A 185 6.51 11.95 -6.92
N ILE A 186 6.16 10.77 -7.46
CA ILE A 186 6.42 9.48 -6.79
C ILE A 186 7.92 9.20 -6.70
N GLY A 187 8.66 9.35 -7.80
CA GLY A 187 10.11 9.17 -7.78
C GLY A 187 10.78 10.14 -6.80
N GLN A 188 10.29 11.38 -6.71
CA GLN A 188 10.75 12.35 -5.73
C GLN A 188 10.41 11.91 -4.29
N GLN A 189 9.19 11.40 -4.04
CA GLN A 189 8.80 10.85 -2.73
C GLN A 189 9.68 9.66 -2.34
N LEU A 190 9.86 8.71 -3.25
CA LEU A 190 10.64 7.51 -2.99
C LEU A 190 12.11 7.80 -2.71
N THR A 191 12.73 8.67 -3.51
CA THR A 191 14.16 8.99 -3.39
C THR A 191 14.45 9.99 -2.26
N GLY A 192 13.58 10.96 -2.04
CA GLY A 192 13.73 11.94 -0.96
C GLY A 192 13.35 11.38 0.40
N GLY A 193 12.45 10.41 0.45
CA GLY A 193 12.05 9.69 1.66
C GLY A 193 12.96 8.50 2.01
N ASP A 194 14.04 8.27 1.25
CA ASP A 194 14.96 7.12 1.41
C ASP A 194 14.23 5.77 1.46
N HIS A 195 13.18 5.61 0.63
CA HIS A 195 12.52 4.33 0.47
C HIS A 195 13.43 3.33 -0.25
N ILE A 196 13.24 2.05 0.02
CA ILE A 196 14.07 0.98 -0.53
C ILE A 196 13.66 0.70 -1.97
N ILE A 197 14.61 0.77 -2.88
CA ILE A 197 14.37 0.57 -4.31
C ILE A 197 14.93 -0.77 -4.75
N ILE A 198 14.09 -1.62 -5.34
CA ILE A 198 14.47 -2.93 -5.83
C ILE A 198 14.37 -3.03 -7.35
N ASP A 199 15.43 -3.54 -7.98
CA ASP A 199 15.36 -4.19 -9.27
C ASP A 199 15.23 -5.70 -9.05
N ARG A 200 14.10 -6.27 -9.46
CA ARG A 200 13.75 -7.67 -9.17
C ARG A 200 14.48 -8.65 -10.07
N GLU A 201 15.04 -8.20 -11.16
CA GLU A 201 15.79 -9.01 -12.10
C GLU A 201 17.29 -9.03 -11.77
N ASP A 202 17.78 -8.06 -11.00
CA ASP A 202 19.17 -7.98 -10.54
C ASP A 202 19.34 -8.57 -9.13
N LYS A 203 20.07 -9.70 -9.03
CA LYS A 203 20.40 -10.34 -7.75
C LYS A 203 21.20 -9.44 -6.80
N ARG A 204 22.03 -8.54 -7.33
CA ARG A 204 22.79 -7.58 -6.51
C ARG A 204 21.85 -6.54 -5.90
N SER A 205 20.88 -6.08 -6.67
CA SER A 205 19.82 -5.19 -6.17
C SER A 205 18.97 -5.85 -5.08
N GLN A 206 18.59 -7.12 -5.27
CA GLN A 206 17.85 -7.88 -4.26
C GLN A 206 18.66 -8.01 -2.95
N LEU A 207 19.95 -8.29 -3.02
CA LEU A 207 20.81 -8.35 -1.84
C LEU A 207 20.98 -6.99 -1.17
N ARG A 208 21.09 -5.90 -1.94
CA ARG A 208 21.12 -4.53 -1.41
C ARG A 208 19.82 -4.22 -0.69
N THR A 209 18.67 -4.43 -1.32
CA THR A 209 17.33 -4.26 -0.73
C THR A 209 17.21 -4.97 0.62
N PHE A 210 17.72 -6.21 0.69
CA PHE A 210 17.70 -6.97 1.92
C PHE A 210 18.57 -6.33 3.02
N LYS A 211 19.77 -5.86 2.68
CA LYS A 211 20.68 -5.16 3.61
C LYS A 211 20.08 -3.82 4.08
N ASP A 212 19.53 -3.04 3.16
CA ASP A 212 18.92 -1.74 3.46
C ASP A 212 17.70 -1.92 4.37
N GLY A 213 16.87 -2.95 4.11
CA GLY A 213 15.74 -3.30 4.97
C GLY A 213 16.17 -3.68 6.39
N LEU A 214 17.17 -4.55 6.51
CA LEU A 214 17.73 -4.91 7.82
C LEU A 214 18.28 -3.68 8.56
N ASN A 215 18.92 -2.76 7.85
CA ASN A 215 19.46 -1.54 8.44
C ASN A 215 18.34 -0.65 8.98
N TRP A 216 17.28 -0.42 8.21
CA TRP A 216 16.12 0.36 8.67
C TRP A 216 15.46 -0.26 9.89
N LEU A 217 15.19 -1.58 9.87
CA LEU A 217 14.59 -2.29 11.00
C LEU A 217 15.46 -2.18 12.26
N LYS A 218 16.78 -2.34 12.16
CA LYS A 218 17.72 -2.16 13.29
C LYS A 218 17.75 -0.73 13.83
N ASN A 219 17.49 0.26 12.99
CA ASN A 219 17.38 1.67 13.38
C ASN A 219 15.97 2.06 13.87
N GLY A 220 15.12 1.08 14.15
CA GLY A 220 13.79 1.32 14.70
C GLY A 220 12.72 1.75 13.71
N VAL A 221 13.00 1.71 12.38
CA VAL A 221 12.07 2.14 11.33
C VAL A 221 11.39 0.93 10.71
N PRO A 222 10.05 0.87 10.73
CA PRO A 222 9.28 -0.21 10.09
C PRO A 222 9.44 -0.26 8.58
N ILE A 223 9.34 -1.46 8.02
CA ILE A 223 9.31 -1.69 6.58
C ILE A 223 7.90 -2.10 6.17
N MET A 224 7.42 -1.57 5.06
CA MET A 224 6.20 -2.00 4.40
C MET A 224 6.53 -2.69 3.07
N ALA A 225 6.03 -3.89 2.88
CA ALA A 225 6.24 -4.65 1.66
C ALA A 225 5.03 -5.52 1.29
N PHE A 226 4.97 -5.87 0.00
CA PHE A 226 3.97 -6.79 -0.53
C PHE A 226 4.62 -8.15 -0.77
N PRO A 227 4.26 -9.22 -0.04
CA PRO A 227 4.93 -10.51 -0.13
C PRO A 227 4.75 -11.18 -1.49
N GLU A 228 3.71 -10.86 -2.22
CA GLU A 228 3.45 -11.32 -3.59
C GLU A 228 4.50 -10.84 -4.59
N GLY A 229 5.18 -9.74 -4.29
CA GLY A 229 6.24 -9.16 -5.11
C GLY A 229 5.76 -8.45 -6.39
N LYS A 230 4.51 -8.54 -6.77
CA LYS A 230 3.87 -7.82 -7.89
C LYS A 230 2.37 -7.69 -7.59
N ARG A 231 1.67 -6.79 -8.31
CA ARG A 231 0.21 -6.69 -8.21
C ARG A 231 -0.47 -7.90 -8.88
N SER A 232 -1.51 -8.39 -8.25
CA SER A 232 -2.44 -9.32 -8.85
C SER A 232 -3.16 -8.68 -10.05
N GLN A 233 -3.38 -9.43 -11.12
CA GLN A 233 -4.06 -8.91 -12.31
C GLN A 233 -5.58 -9.08 -12.25
N ASP A 234 -6.03 -10.03 -11.47
CA ASP A 234 -7.45 -10.40 -11.27
C ASP A 234 -7.97 -10.09 -9.86
N GLY A 235 -7.13 -9.49 -9.01
CA GLY A 235 -7.47 -9.14 -7.64
C GLY A 235 -7.28 -10.26 -6.63
N ARG A 236 -6.99 -11.51 -7.06
CA ARG A 236 -6.83 -12.67 -6.18
C ARG A 236 -5.46 -12.71 -5.53
N LEU A 237 -5.41 -13.26 -4.31
CA LEU A 237 -4.16 -13.45 -3.58
C LEU A 237 -3.23 -14.41 -4.33
N MET A 238 -2.00 -13.97 -4.55
CA MET A 238 -0.95 -14.76 -5.19
C MET A 238 -0.02 -15.43 -4.17
N ASP A 239 0.93 -16.23 -4.67
CA ASP A 239 1.97 -16.85 -3.86
C ASP A 239 3.00 -15.84 -3.36
N PHE A 240 3.60 -16.11 -2.20
CA PHE A 240 4.53 -15.23 -1.54
C PHE A 240 5.98 -15.51 -1.91
N LYS A 241 6.82 -14.46 -1.81
CA LYS A 241 8.28 -14.51 -1.94
C LYS A 241 8.90 -14.62 -0.55
N GLY A 242 9.79 -15.60 -0.34
CA GLY A 242 10.39 -15.88 0.98
C GLY A 242 11.29 -14.78 1.56
N GLY A 243 11.93 -13.96 0.73
CA GLY A 243 12.96 -13.01 1.19
C GLY A 243 12.52 -11.99 2.25
N LEU A 244 11.23 -11.64 2.30
CA LEU A 244 10.70 -10.73 3.33
C LEU A 244 10.63 -11.39 4.70
N PHE A 245 10.23 -12.64 4.76
CA PHE A 245 10.10 -13.42 5.99
C PHE A 245 11.49 -13.69 6.59
N SER A 246 12.48 -14.00 5.75
CA SER A 246 13.90 -14.07 6.14
C SER A 246 14.42 -12.75 6.74
N MET A 247 13.96 -11.61 6.22
CA MET A 247 14.33 -10.29 6.74
C MET A 247 13.78 -10.10 8.16
N ALA A 248 12.51 -10.43 8.42
CA ALA A 248 11.89 -10.31 9.73
C ALA A 248 12.59 -11.20 10.76
N THR A 249 12.84 -12.47 10.43
CA THR A 249 13.55 -13.41 11.31
C THR A 249 14.97 -12.93 11.65
N LYS A 250 15.73 -12.45 10.64
CA LYS A 250 17.10 -11.95 10.87
C LYS A 250 17.16 -10.62 11.62
N ALA A 251 16.13 -9.81 11.51
CA ALA A 251 16.01 -8.56 12.28
C ALA A 251 15.47 -8.80 13.70
N GLY A 252 14.82 -9.95 13.95
CA GLY A 252 14.14 -10.26 15.22
C GLY A 252 12.92 -9.38 15.45
N VAL A 253 12.17 -9.03 14.40
CA VAL A 253 11.03 -8.12 14.48
C VAL A 253 9.72 -8.83 14.16
N PRO A 254 8.58 -8.44 14.75
CA PRO A 254 7.29 -9.01 14.42
C PRO A 254 6.85 -8.66 13.00
N ILE A 255 5.98 -9.51 12.44
CA ILE A 255 5.28 -9.25 11.18
C ILE A 255 3.85 -8.84 11.49
N ILE A 256 3.39 -7.74 10.90
CA ILE A 256 2.00 -7.28 11.05
C ILE A 256 1.30 -7.40 9.69
N PRO A 257 0.42 -8.40 9.51
CA PRO A 257 -0.34 -8.55 8.29
C PRO A 257 -1.45 -7.49 8.20
N ILE A 258 -1.69 -6.98 7.00
CA ILE A 258 -2.74 -6.01 6.69
C ILE A 258 -3.50 -6.49 5.45
N THR A 259 -4.78 -6.78 5.59
CA THR A 259 -5.63 -7.17 4.46
C THR A 259 -6.32 -5.94 3.87
N ILE A 260 -6.20 -5.76 2.55
CA ILE A 260 -6.89 -4.72 1.80
C ILE A 260 -7.90 -5.39 0.86
N SER A 261 -9.18 -5.08 1.07
CA SER A 261 -10.28 -5.67 0.31
C SER A 261 -10.82 -4.69 -0.73
N HIS A 262 -11.24 -5.24 -1.88
CA HIS A 262 -11.93 -4.55 -2.98
C HIS A 262 -11.15 -3.43 -3.69
N ALA A 263 -9.85 -3.23 -3.39
CA ALA A 263 -9.05 -2.21 -4.07
C ALA A 263 -8.98 -2.45 -5.59
N HIS A 264 -8.90 -3.71 -6.02
CA HIS A 264 -8.93 -4.08 -7.44
C HIS A 264 -10.28 -3.76 -8.09
N ALA A 265 -11.41 -3.94 -7.40
CA ALA A 265 -12.72 -3.62 -7.92
C ALA A 265 -12.92 -2.11 -8.13
N VAL A 266 -12.29 -1.29 -7.28
CA VAL A 266 -12.33 0.18 -7.39
C VAL A 266 -11.37 0.69 -8.46
N MET A 267 -10.17 0.11 -8.55
CA MET A 267 -9.17 0.45 -9.56
C MET A 267 -8.55 -0.84 -10.12
N PRO A 268 -9.21 -1.46 -11.11
CA PRO A 268 -8.71 -2.68 -11.75
C PRO A 268 -7.44 -2.42 -12.55
N SER A 269 -6.69 -3.49 -12.83
CA SER A 269 -5.42 -3.42 -13.57
C SER A 269 -5.54 -2.83 -14.97
N VAL A 270 -6.72 -2.90 -15.58
CA VAL A 270 -7.02 -2.31 -16.91
C VAL A 270 -7.29 -0.81 -16.84
N SER A 271 -7.51 -0.22 -15.66
CA SER A 271 -7.78 1.21 -15.54
C SER A 271 -6.52 2.01 -15.20
N LEU A 272 -6.47 3.27 -15.65
CA LEU A 272 -5.45 4.22 -15.25
C LEU A 272 -5.77 4.92 -13.94
N PHE A 273 -7.06 5.04 -13.64
CA PHE A 273 -7.62 5.73 -12.50
C PHE A 273 -8.77 4.91 -11.93
N PRO A 274 -9.21 5.13 -10.69
CA PRO A 274 -10.41 4.47 -10.20
C PRO A 274 -11.57 4.63 -11.16
N VAL A 275 -12.32 3.56 -11.33
CA VAL A 275 -13.49 3.50 -12.20
C VAL A 275 -14.77 3.82 -11.44
N GLN A 276 -14.71 3.81 -10.11
CA GLN A 276 -15.82 4.09 -9.20
C GLN A 276 -15.31 4.59 -7.84
N PRO A 277 -16.16 5.29 -7.04
CA PRO A 277 -15.82 5.66 -5.68
C PRO A 277 -15.54 4.44 -4.79
N GLY A 278 -14.53 4.56 -3.93
CA GLY A 278 -14.14 3.48 -3.04
C GLY A 278 -14.86 3.47 -1.70
N ARG A 279 -15.53 4.58 -1.32
CA ARG A 279 -16.24 4.69 -0.04
C ARG A 279 -17.35 3.66 0.07
N GLY A 280 -17.39 2.94 1.20
CA GLY A 280 -18.35 1.85 1.43
C GLY A 280 -17.97 0.53 0.75
N LYS A 281 -16.88 0.50 -0.04
CA LYS A 281 -16.35 -0.70 -0.71
C LYS A 281 -14.97 -1.07 -0.19
N LEU A 282 -14.06 -0.11 -0.13
CA LEU A 282 -12.70 -0.32 0.36
C LEU A 282 -12.72 -0.62 1.85
N HIS A 283 -12.04 -1.71 2.22
CA HIS A 283 -11.86 -2.10 3.61
C HIS A 283 -10.41 -2.46 3.88
N LEU A 284 -9.90 -2.07 5.06
CA LEU A 284 -8.57 -2.43 5.53
C LEU A 284 -8.68 -3.06 6.91
N HIS A 285 -8.16 -4.27 7.05
CA HIS A 285 -8.09 -5.00 8.30
C HIS A 285 -6.64 -5.17 8.75
N VAL A 286 -6.35 -4.79 9.99
CA VAL A 286 -5.03 -4.98 10.62
C VAL A 286 -5.11 -6.21 11.52
N HIS A 287 -4.29 -7.21 11.23
CA HIS A 287 -4.23 -8.42 12.02
C HIS A 287 -3.31 -8.26 13.24
N PRO A 288 -3.44 -9.13 14.26
CA PRO A 288 -2.48 -9.22 15.35
C PRO A 288 -1.06 -9.45 14.84
N ALA A 289 -0.08 -8.93 15.57
CA ALA A 289 1.32 -9.11 15.25
C ALA A 289 1.72 -10.60 15.38
N ILE A 290 2.46 -11.10 14.40
CA ILE A 290 3.03 -12.45 14.37
C ILE A 290 4.50 -12.33 14.79
N ASP A 291 4.86 -12.96 15.91
CA ASP A 291 6.25 -13.02 16.33
C ASP A 291 7.09 -13.86 15.36
N SER A 292 8.23 -13.36 14.96
CA SER A 292 9.15 -14.05 14.06
C SER A 292 10.20 -14.90 14.80
N ALA A 293 10.32 -14.76 16.13
CA ALA A 293 11.32 -15.46 16.91
C ALA A 293 11.07 -16.97 16.93
N GLY A 294 12.11 -17.75 16.63
CA GLY A 294 12.03 -19.21 16.64
C GLY A 294 11.23 -19.84 15.52
N ARG A 295 10.72 -19.06 14.57
CA ARG A 295 9.93 -19.56 13.43
C ARG A 295 10.74 -19.62 12.14
N THR A 296 10.43 -20.58 11.31
CA THR A 296 10.96 -20.70 9.95
C THR A 296 10.26 -19.74 8.99
N GLU A 297 10.90 -19.46 7.85
CA GLU A 297 10.28 -18.64 6.78
C GLU A 297 8.97 -19.25 6.28
N ALA A 298 8.89 -20.58 6.18
CA ALA A 298 7.70 -21.29 5.73
C ALA A 298 6.52 -21.13 6.72
N GLU A 299 6.77 -21.31 8.02
CA GLU A 299 5.76 -21.10 9.05
C GLU A 299 5.23 -19.66 9.06
N LEU A 300 6.12 -18.66 8.90
CA LEU A 300 5.71 -17.27 8.83
C LEU A 300 4.87 -16.97 7.57
N GLN A 301 5.22 -17.58 6.43
CA GLN A 301 4.42 -17.48 5.20
C GLN A 301 3.01 -18.04 5.39
N GLU A 302 2.89 -19.22 6.00
CA GLU A 302 1.60 -19.86 6.26
C GLU A 302 0.73 -19.03 7.22
N LEU A 303 1.30 -18.53 8.31
CA LEU A 303 0.59 -17.68 9.26
C LEU A 303 0.09 -16.37 8.62
N VAL A 304 0.92 -15.70 7.82
CA VAL A 304 0.52 -14.49 7.11
C VAL A 304 -0.53 -14.80 6.04
N ARG A 305 -0.38 -15.94 5.34
CA ARG A 305 -1.36 -16.37 4.35
C ARG A 305 -2.71 -16.67 4.99
N ALA A 306 -2.72 -17.41 6.11
CA ALA A 306 -3.93 -17.68 6.89
C ALA A 306 -4.60 -16.38 7.36
N ALA A 307 -3.82 -15.42 7.85
CA ALA A 307 -4.33 -14.10 8.23
C ALA A 307 -5.03 -13.41 7.05
N PHE A 308 -4.42 -13.33 5.86
CA PHE A 308 -5.07 -12.73 4.70
C PHE A 308 -6.34 -13.47 4.29
N LEU A 309 -6.29 -14.80 4.20
CA LEU A 309 -7.45 -15.61 3.80
C LEU A 309 -8.63 -15.44 4.76
N SER A 310 -8.39 -15.18 6.04
CA SER A 310 -9.44 -14.96 7.04
C SER A 310 -10.28 -13.70 6.79
N GLN A 311 -9.75 -12.71 6.05
CA GLN A 311 -10.38 -11.40 5.86
C GLN A 311 -10.60 -11.00 4.38
N LEU A 312 -9.98 -11.70 3.43
CA LEU A 312 -10.21 -11.44 2.01
C LEU A 312 -11.64 -11.80 1.60
N PRO A 313 -12.24 -11.02 0.68
CA PRO A 313 -13.50 -11.36 0.04
C PRO A 313 -13.39 -12.66 -0.77
N GLU A 314 -14.49 -13.35 -0.95
CA GLU A 314 -14.55 -14.63 -1.67
C GLU A 314 -14.02 -14.53 -3.12
N ASP A 315 -14.31 -13.42 -3.79
CA ASP A 315 -13.84 -13.13 -5.15
C ASP A 315 -12.34 -12.79 -5.23
N GLN A 316 -11.68 -12.56 -4.09
CA GLN A 316 -10.24 -12.30 -3.99
C GLN A 316 -9.44 -13.50 -3.42
N LEU A 317 -10.11 -14.59 -3.06
CA LEU A 317 -9.44 -15.83 -2.66
C LEU A 317 -8.73 -16.50 -3.84
N PRO A 318 -7.64 -17.25 -3.62
CA PRO A 318 -7.00 -18.06 -4.67
C PRO A 318 -7.98 -19.07 -5.27
N LEU A 319 -7.91 -19.32 -6.58
CA LEU A 319 -8.82 -20.24 -7.29
C LEU A 319 -8.79 -21.66 -6.71
N ASN A 320 -7.66 -22.11 -6.15
CA ASN A 320 -7.49 -23.45 -5.58
C ASN A 320 -7.97 -23.54 -4.12
N ALA A 321 -8.34 -22.44 -3.47
CA ALA A 321 -8.85 -22.44 -2.09
C ALA A 321 -10.34 -22.86 -2.01
N ALA A 322 -11.08 -22.77 -3.12
CA ALA A 322 -12.50 -23.10 -3.18
C ALA A 322 -12.79 -24.63 -3.19
N SER A 323 -11.77 -25.49 -3.21
CA SER A 323 -11.92 -26.97 -3.27
C SER A 323 -11.52 -27.70 -2.00
N SER A 324 -11.13 -27.02 -0.94
CA SER A 324 -10.87 -27.63 0.37
C SER A 324 -11.98 -27.22 1.35
N ASP A 325 -13.02 -28.03 1.44
CA ASP A 325 -14.07 -27.96 2.45
C ASP A 325 -13.54 -28.38 3.84
N GLU A 326 -12.63 -27.56 4.41
CA GLU A 326 -12.43 -27.50 5.86
C GLU A 326 -11.63 -26.22 6.20
N PRO A 327 -12.19 -25.32 7.03
CA PRO A 327 -11.37 -24.23 7.56
C PRO A 327 -10.39 -24.85 8.56
N THR A 328 -9.12 -24.89 8.21
CA THR A 328 -8.07 -25.17 9.19
C THR A 328 -8.10 -24.01 10.20
N VAL A 329 -8.73 -24.26 11.33
CA VAL A 329 -8.68 -23.32 12.47
C VAL A 329 -7.23 -23.36 12.99
N VAL A 330 -6.43 -22.42 12.51
CA VAL A 330 -5.13 -22.16 13.12
C VAL A 330 -5.42 -21.26 14.32
N ASP A 331 -5.33 -21.83 15.54
CA ASP A 331 -5.39 -21.05 16.77
C ASP A 331 -4.28 -19.98 16.74
N LEU A 332 -4.67 -18.74 16.47
CA LEU A 332 -3.77 -17.61 16.66
C LEU A 332 -3.51 -17.48 18.16
N PRO A 333 -2.25 -17.37 18.62
CA PRO A 333 -1.94 -17.26 20.04
C PRO A 333 -2.64 -16.04 20.64
N ALA A 334 -3.37 -16.26 21.74
CA ALA A 334 -4.01 -15.20 22.51
C ALA A 334 -2.98 -14.12 22.89
N THR A 335 -3.35 -12.86 22.75
CA THR A 335 -2.56 -11.72 23.22
C THR A 335 -2.19 -11.88 24.69
N PRO A 336 -0.93 -11.70 25.08
CA PRO A 336 -0.57 -11.68 26.50
C PRO A 336 -1.28 -10.51 27.20
N SER A 337 -1.96 -10.81 28.29
CA SER A 337 -2.60 -9.82 29.15
C SER A 337 -1.58 -8.79 29.62
N PRO A 338 -1.96 -7.51 29.81
CA PRO A 338 -1.06 -6.50 30.35
C PRO A 338 -0.53 -6.93 31.72
N VAL A 339 0.77 -6.94 31.87
CA VAL A 339 1.41 -7.15 33.18
C VAL A 339 1.00 -5.99 34.07
N GLU A 340 0.22 -6.26 35.11
CA GLU A 340 -0.05 -5.29 36.17
C GLU A 340 1.28 -4.85 36.76
N ALA A 341 1.57 -3.55 36.65
CA ALA A 341 2.67 -2.94 37.37
C ALA A 341 2.33 -2.98 38.85
N GLY A 342 2.91 -3.94 39.56
CA GLY A 342 2.86 -4.01 41.02
C GLY A 342 3.62 -2.84 41.66
N ASN A 343 3.04 -2.28 42.70
CA ASN A 343 3.50 -1.21 43.57
C ASN A 343 4.97 -1.33 44.03
#